data_ae96c43db5c03b070e63f0704ebfef20
#
_entry.id   ae96c43db5c03b070e63f0704ebfef20
#
_cell.length_a   1.000
_cell.length_b   1.000
_cell.length_c   1.000
_cell.angle_alpha   90.00
_cell.angle_beta   90.00
_cell.angle_gamma   90.00
#
_symmetry.space_group_name_H-M   'P 1'
#
loop_
_entity.id
_entity.type
_entity.pdbx_description
1 polymer ?
#
loop_
_entity_poly.entity_id
_entity_poly.type
_entity_poly.pdbx_seq_one_letter_code
_entity_poly.pdbx_strand_id
1 'polypeptide(L)'
;MSDKRKSLFYPSCGDDLVVPLECFKDEVECFWFVDINNRRNNPLSSPHGFSALRRVSARIRQGTTIRNKSEYTVKVTTYTCIRETDGRTLEINICEGRGYDAFRSIFDDLGEKLAVFFYRGDSPGESGSGFFWLERPRLSNVLNRLIEDGLIVSDGSNAMSKLSQYHNQRNLEEADLAALIPKMMPFDFSGRTFTCIDQVGMRYGPTFIWKVSKIPTSTDVTSSD
;
A
#
# COMPACT_ATOMS: atom_id res chain seq x y z
N MET A 1 20.02 5.28 16.49
CA MET A 1 18.82 5.78 15.78
C MET A 1 17.85 4.64 15.73
N SER A 2 16.64 4.76 16.29
CA SER A 2 15.61 3.71 16.17
C SER A 2 15.33 3.51 14.67
N ASP A 3 15.48 2.31 14.18
CA ASP A 3 15.13 2.00 12.80
C ASP A 3 13.62 2.19 12.67
N LYS A 4 13.21 3.10 11.77
CA LYS A 4 11.79 3.41 11.60
C LYS A 4 11.08 2.18 11.06
N ARG A 5 9.88 1.87 11.61
CA ARG A 5 9.08 0.71 11.25
C ARG A 5 8.71 0.71 9.77
N LYS A 6 8.72 -0.46 9.17
CA LYS A 6 8.23 -0.70 7.81
C LYS A 6 6.71 -0.79 7.83
N SER A 7 6.07 0.02 7.00
CA SER A 7 4.61 0.13 6.97
C SER A 7 4.02 -0.21 5.60
N LEU A 8 2.84 -0.82 5.63
CA LEU A 8 1.94 -0.92 4.48
C LEU A 8 0.88 0.17 4.59
N PHE A 9 0.57 0.82 3.48
CA PHE A 9 -0.50 1.80 3.37
C PHE A 9 -1.50 1.40 2.29
N TYR A 10 -2.78 1.32 2.67
CA TYR A 10 -3.88 1.00 1.76
C TYR A 10 -4.99 2.05 1.85
N PRO A 11 -5.03 3.03 0.92
CA PRO A 11 -6.14 3.98 0.81
C PRO A 11 -7.35 3.36 0.14
N SER A 12 -8.55 3.79 0.52
CA SER A 12 -9.83 3.29 -0.03
C SER A 12 -9.97 1.77 0.09
N CYS A 13 -9.57 1.24 1.25
CA CYS A 13 -9.48 -0.21 1.45
C CYS A 13 -10.84 -0.91 1.54
N GLY A 14 -11.92 -0.20 1.88
CA GLY A 14 -13.23 -0.82 2.14
C GLY A 14 -13.11 -1.97 3.15
N ASP A 15 -13.65 -3.12 2.78
CA ASP A 15 -13.58 -4.37 3.56
C ASP A 15 -12.38 -5.27 3.16
N ASP A 16 -11.51 -4.82 2.24
CA ASP A 16 -10.37 -5.61 1.75
C ASP A 16 -9.17 -5.52 2.68
N LEU A 17 -9.25 -6.16 3.83
CA LEU A 17 -8.18 -6.13 4.84
C LEU A 17 -7.43 -7.45 4.96
N VAL A 18 -8.12 -8.56 4.74
CA VAL A 18 -7.57 -9.90 4.97
C VAL A 18 -6.41 -10.18 4.01
N VAL A 19 -6.60 -9.91 2.73
CA VAL A 19 -5.57 -10.21 1.72
C VAL A 19 -4.26 -9.45 1.98
N PRO A 20 -4.24 -8.11 2.14
CA PRO A 20 -2.98 -7.43 2.43
C PRO A 20 -2.37 -7.84 3.79
N LEU A 21 -3.18 -8.17 4.80
CA LEU A 21 -2.67 -8.69 6.08
C LEU A 21 -1.96 -10.03 5.88
N GLU A 22 -2.59 -10.99 5.22
CA GLU A 22 -2.01 -12.31 5.00
C GLU A 22 -0.77 -12.27 4.10
N CYS A 23 -0.80 -11.45 3.03
CA CYS A 23 0.30 -11.36 2.09
C CYS A 23 1.56 -10.70 2.69
N PHE A 24 1.41 -9.71 3.59
CA PHE A 24 2.52 -8.84 4.00
C PHE A 24 2.83 -8.86 5.50
N LYS A 25 2.19 -9.74 6.29
CA LYS A 25 2.42 -9.86 7.75
C LYS A 25 3.86 -10.16 8.16
N ASP A 26 4.66 -10.68 7.25
CA ASP A 26 6.06 -11.02 7.47
C ASP A 26 7.02 -9.91 7.03
N GLU A 27 6.63 -9.07 6.08
CA GLU A 27 7.44 -8.01 5.47
C GLU A 27 7.32 -6.67 6.18
N VAL A 28 6.15 -6.39 6.81
CA VAL A 28 5.88 -5.10 7.47
C VAL A 28 5.52 -5.30 8.94
N GLU A 29 5.67 -4.23 9.71
CA GLU A 29 5.40 -4.20 11.15
C GLU A 29 4.12 -3.43 11.46
N CYS A 30 3.67 -2.60 10.52
CA CYS A 30 2.56 -1.69 10.72
C CYS A 30 1.69 -1.61 9.46
N PHE A 31 0.38 -1.79 9.63
CA PHE A 31 -0.61 -1.66 8.58
C PHE A 31 -1.45 -0.41 8.79
N TRP A 32 -1.67 0.35 7.73
CA TRP A 32 -2.52 1.53 7.70
C TRP A 32 -3.62 1.35 6.66
N PHE A 33 -4.80 0.99 7.13
CA PHE A 33 -5.99 0.84 6.30
C PHE A 33 -6.83 2.09 6.40
N VAL A 34 -7.08 2.77 5.29
CA VAL A 34 -7.75 4.06 5.27
C VAL A 34 -9.00 4.01 4.41
N ASP A 35 -10.11 4.47 4.96
CA ASP A 35 -11.35 4.68 4.24
C ASP A 35 -12.08 5.93 4.74
N ILE A 36 -12.92 6.52 3.89
CA ILE A 36 -13.75 7.67 4.27
C ILE A 36 -14.77 7.28 5.34
N ASN A 37 -15.33 6.07 5.21
CA ASN A 37 -16.33 5.52 6.11
C ASN A 37 -15.81 4.22 6.71
N ASN A 38 -15.62 4.19 8.01
CA ASN A 38 -15.25 2.97 8.72
C ASN A 38 -16.46 2.01 8.92
N ARG A 39 -17.34 1.93 7.94
CA ARG A 39 -18.47 0.99 7.94
C ARG A 39 -17.98 -0.33 7.39
N ARG A 40 -17.70 -1.27 8.27
CA ARG A 40 -17.30 -2.61 7.89
C ARG A 40 -18.44 -3.57 8.09
N ASN A 41 -18.68 -4.38 7.11
CA ASN A 41 -19.63 -5.49 7.19
C ASN A 41 -19.02 -6.68 7.97
N ASN A 42 -17.69 -6.81 7.94
CA ASN A 42 -16.97 -7.90 8.59
C ASN A 42 -16.10 -7.41 9.74
N PRO A 43 -16.05 -8.13 10.88
CA PRO A 43 -15.12 -7.83 11.96
C PRO A 43 -13.68 -8.02 11.47
N LEU A 44 -12.79 -7.17 11.96
CA LEU A 44 -11.36 -7.33 11.73
C LEU A 44 -10.88 -8.59 12.43
N SER A 45 -10.22 -9.49 11.71
CA SER A 45 -9.59 -10.70 12.23
C SER A 45 -8.08 -10.57 12.26
N SER A 46 -7.42 -11.26 13.20
CA SER A 46 -5.96 -11.41 13.17
C SER A 46 -5.54 -12.26 11.97
N PRO A 47 -4.36 -12.00 11.40
CA PRO A 47 -3.81 -12.86 10.36
C PRO A 47 -3.44 -14.23 10.92
N HIS A 48 -3.34 -15.22 10.06
CA HIS A 48 -3.00 -16.58 10.45
C HIS A 48 -1.62 -16.63 11.13
N GLY A 49 -1.52 -17.37 12.25
CA GLY A 49 -0.31 -17.49 13.05
C GLY A 49 -0.06 -16.33 14.02
N PHE A 50 -1.08 -15.49 14.24
CA PHE A 50 -1.04 -14.40 15.22
C PHE A 50 -2.14 -14.56 16.27
N SER A 51 -1.88 -14.09 17.49
CA SER A 51 -2.84 -14.03 18.58
C SER A 51 -4.08 -13.21 18.21
N ALA A 52 -5.15 -13.35 18.99
CA ALA A 52 -6.34 -12.51 18.83
C ALA A 52 -5.98 -11.00 18.86
N LEU A 53 -6.68 -10.22 18.05
CA LEU A 53 -6.52 -8.77 18.01
C LEU A 53 -6.89 -8.12 19.34
N ARG A 54 -6.02 -7.29 19.86
CA ARG A 54 -6.26 -6.44 21.01
C ARG A 54 -6.35 -4.99 20.58
N ARG A 55 -7.46 -4.32 20.84
CA ARG A 55 -7.58 -2.87 20.66
C ARG A 55 -6.71 -2.17 21.69
N VAL A 56 -5.79 -1.32 21.21
CA VAL A 56 -4.85 -0.61 22.08
C VAL A 56 -5.28 0.84 22.29
N SER A 57 -5.70 1.53 21.22
CA SER A 57 -6.05 2.94 21.29
C SER A 57 -7.09 3.33 20.26
N ALA A 58 -7.74 4.46 20.51
CA ALA A 58 -8.47 5.23 19.51
C ALA A 58 -8.10 6.71 19.69
N ARG A 59 -7.70 7.37 18.63
CA ARG A 59 -7.26 8.77 18.67
C ARG A 59 -7.72 9.52 17.42
N ILE A 60 -7.84 10.82 17.57
CA ILE A 60 -8.09 11.75 16.46
C ILE A 60 -6.78 12.45 16.15
N ARG A 61 -6.37 12.45 14.88
CA ARG A 61 -5.26 13.24 14.37
C ARG A 61 -5.83 14.40 13.58
N GLN A 62 -5.34 15.59 13.88
CA GLN A 62 -5.70 16.81 13.17
C GLN A 62 -4.44 17.44 12.58
N GLY A 63 -4.60 18.10 11.47
CA GLY A 63 -3.52 18.84 10.83
C GLY A 63 -4.07 19.84 9.83
N THR A 64 -3.18 20.62 9.24
CA THR A 64 -3.53 21.63 8.25
C THR A 64 -2.85 21.30 6.93
N THR A 65 -3.62 21.31 5.84
CA THR A 65 -3.04 21.11 4.52
C THR A 65 -2.20 22.33 4.12
N ILE A 66 -0.98 22.08 3.61
CA ILE A 66 -0.05 23.18 3.24
C ILE A 66 -0.62 23.98 2.07
N ARG A 67 -1.31 23.34 1.14
CA ARG A 67 -1.70 23.95 -0.14
C ARG A 67 -2.86 24.93 -0.05
N ASN A 68 -3.86 24.65 0.78
CA ASN A 68 -5.08 25.46 0.89
C ASN A 68 -5.40 25.84 2.34
N LYS A 69 -4.50 25.57 3.28
CA LYS A 69 -4.68 25.81 4.72
C LYS A 69 -5.98 25.22 5.30
N SER A 70 -6.55 24.21 4.63
CA SER A 70 -7.72 23.52 5.16
C SER A 70 -7.31 22.54 6.25
N GLU A 71 -8.05 22.51 7.31
CA GLU A 71 -7.90 21.53 8.38
C GLU A 71 -8.35 20.14 7.89
N TYR A 72 -7.68 19.11 8.37
CA TYR A 72 -8.11 17.74 8.16
C TYR A 72 -8.21 16.99 9.49
N THR A 73 -9.06 15.99 9.50
CA THR A 73 -9.23 15.11 10.65
C THR A 73 -9.19 13.66 10.18
N VAL A 74 -8.35 12.87 10.85
CA VAL A 74 -8.25 11.42 10.64
C VAL A 74 -8.46 10.73 11.98
N LYS A 75 -9.49 9.89 12.08
CA LYS A 75 -9.71 9.06 13.25
C LYS A 75 -8.93 7.75 13.07
N VAL A 76 -8.14 7.38 14.07
CA VAL A 76 -7.31 6.18 14.03
C VAL A 76 -7.68 5.27 15.18
N THR A 77 -8.05 4.03 14.87
CA THR A 77 -8.19 2.96 15.85
C THR A 77 -7.06 1.95 15.64
N THR A 78 -6.26 1.75 16.67
CA THR A 78 -5.09 0.88 16.64
C THR A 78 -5.39 -0.45 17.32
N TYR A 79 -5.03 -1.52 16.64
CA TYR A 79 -5.04 -2.89 17.15
C TYR A 79 -3.63 -3.45 17.11
N THR A 80 -3.36 -4.41 18.00
CA THR A 80 -2.12 -5.19 17.96
C THR A 80 -2.44 -6.67 18.06
N CYS A 81 -1.60 -7.50 17.47
CA CYS A 81 -1.53 -8.92 17.66
C CYS A 81 -0.06 -9.36 17.72
N ILE A 82 0.19 -10.54 18.25
CA ILE A 82 1.54 -11.06 18.49
C ILE A 82 1.69 -12.33 17.67
N ARG A 83 2.76 -12.44 16.91
CA ARG A 83 3.09 -13.67 16.18
C ARG A 83 3.40 -14.77 17.19
N GLU A 84 2.76 -15.92 17.01
CA GLU A 84 2.85 -17.04 17.97
C GLU A 84 4.23 -17.70 17.97
N THR A 85 4.96 -17.60 16.85
CA THR A 85 6.24 -18.29 16.69
C THR A 85 7.44 -17.56 17.30
N ASP A 86 7.48 -16.23 17.26
CA ASP A 86 8.65 -15.42 17.65
C ASP A 86 8.31 -14.23 18.56
N GLY A 87 7.03 -14.02 18.88
CA GLY A 87 6.58 -12.91 19.70
C GLY A 87 6.61 -11.53 19.02
N ARG A 88 6.84 -11.47 17.71
CA ARG A 88 6.80 -10.21 16.96
C ARG A 88 5.42 -9.55 17.03
N THR A 89 5.39 -8.30 17.39
CA THR A 89 4.14 -7.51 17.43
C THR A 89 3.84 -6.95 16.05
N LEU A 90 2.60 -7.12 15.60
CA LEU A 90 2.02 -6.49 14.43
C LEU A 90 1.03 -5.41 14.86
N GLU A 91 1.16 -4.21 14.31
CA GLU A 91 0.24 -3.10 14.55
C GLU A 91 -0.68 -2.91 13.35
N ILE A 92 -1.98 -2.81 13.59
CA ILE A 92 -3.00 -2.61 12.56
C ILE A 92 -3.79 -1.35 12.89
N ASN A 93 -3.65 -0.34 12.06
CA ASN A 93 -4.31 0.94 12.21
C ASN A 93 -5.44 1.06 11.20
N ILE A 94 -6.62 1.34 11.72
CA ILE A 94 -7.81 1.60 10.94
C ILE A 94 -8.11 3.09 11.01
N CYS A 95 -8.03 3.73 9.85
CA CYS A 95 -8.17 5.16 9.71
C CYS A 95 -9.50 5.51 9.03
N GLU A 96 -10.29 6.37 9.66
CA GLU A 96 -11.46 7.00 9.06
C GLU A 96 -11.08 8.43 8.67
N GLY A 97 -11.11 8.72 7.37
CA GLY A 97 -10.74 10.01 6.82
C GLY A 97 -10.32 9.93 5.36
N ARG A 98 -9.93 11.07 4.79
CA ARG A 98 -9.45 11.12 3.41
C ARG A 98 -8.08 10.45 3.29
N GLY A 99 -7.91 9.57 2.30
CA GLY A 99 -6.68 8.81 2.09
C GLY A 99 -5.42 9.68 2.02
N TYR A 100 -5.48 10.82 1.32
CA TYR A 100 -4.34 11.71 1.17
C TYR A 100 -3.96 12.44 2.47
N ASP A 101 -4.93 12.82 3.28
CA ASP A 101 -4.68 13.45 4.58
C ASP A 101 -4.06 12.44 5.55
N ALA A 102 -4.55 11.20 5.54
CA ALA A 102 -3.97 10.10 6.30
C ALA A 102 -2.52 9.82 5.85
N PHE A 103 -2.27 9.73 4.53
CA PHE A 103 -0.95 9.50 3.98
C PHE A 103 0.06 10.53 4.47
N ARG A 104 -0.29 11.81 4.40
CA ARG A 104 0.57 12.89 4.88
C ARG A 104 0.80 12.82 6.39
N SER A 105 -0.27 12.64 7.16
CA SER A 105 -0.18 12.53 8.61
C SER A 105 0.74 11.38 9.06
N ILE A 106 0.78 10.28 8.30
CA ILE A 106 1.59 9.10 8.62
C ILE A 106 3.04 9.29 8.16
N PHE A 107 3.25 9.65 6.90
CA PHE A 107 4.59 9.62 6.31
C PHE A 107 5.32 10.97 6.41
N ASP A 108 4.62 12.09 6.50
CA ASP A 108 5.22 13.41 6.68
C ASP A 108 5.40 13.75 8.18
N ASP A 109 4.33 13.57 8.98
CA ASP A 109 4.34 14.01 10.39
C ASP A 109 4.97 12.96 11.32
N LEU A 110 4.64 11.66 11.16
CA LEU A 110 5.22 10.57 11.95
C LEU A 110 6.55 10.07 11.40
N GLY A 111 6.79 10.31 10.11
CA GLY A 111 8.00 9.85 9.42
C GLY A 111 8.13 8.33 9.36
N GLU A 112 7.03 7.60 9.27
CA GLU A 112 7.01 6.16 9.00
C GLU A 112 7.71 5.85 7.66
N LYS A 113 8.22 4.61 7.49
CA LYS A 113 8.79 4.14 6.23
C LYS A 113 7.72 3.41 5.42
N LEU A 114 7.39 3.89 4.24
CA LEU A 114 6.48 3.19 3.33
C LEU A 114 7.22 2.03 2.65
N ALA A 115 6.93 0.80 3.05
CA ALA A 115 7.47 -0.41 2.43
C ALA A 115 6.54 -0.96 1.34
N VAL A 116 5.22 -0.89 1.56
CA VAL A 116 4.22 -1.39 0.62
C VAL A 116 3.12 -0.35 0.45
N PHE A 117 2.91 0.08 -0.78
CA PHE A 117 1.73 0.84 -1.18
C PHE A 117 0.75 -0.14 -1.85
N PHE A 118 -0.35 -0.44 -1.16
CA PHE A 118 -1.36 -1.38 -1.65
C PHE A 118 -2.57 -0.62 -2.17
N TYR A 119 -2.95 -0.85 -3.44
CA TYR A 119 -4.04 -0.10 -4.04
C TYR A 119 -4.79 -0.92 -5.08
N ARG A 120 -6.03 -1.31 -4.76
CA ARG A 120 -6.93 -2.00 -5.70
C ARG A 120 -8.39 -1.65 -5.43
N GLY A 121 -9.19 -1.64 -6.48
CA GLY A 121 -10.65 -1.54 -6.38
C GLY A 121 -11.23 -0.14 -6.16
N ASP A 122 -10.51 0.93 -6.48
CA ASP A 122 -11.01 2.32 -6.43
C ASP A 122 -10.93 2.95 -7.83
N SER A 123 -11.67 2.41 -8.79
CA SER A 123 -11.66 2.92 -10.15
C SER A 123 -12.63 4.09 -10.34
N PRO A 124 -12.27 5.09 -11.19
CA PRO A 124 -13.19 6.11 -11.62
C PRO A 124 -14.35 5.48 -12.38
N GLY A 125 -15.58 5.82 -12.02
CA GLY A 125 -16.79 5.35 -12.70
C GLY A 125 -17.54 4.22 -11.99
N GLU A 126 -16.96 3.60 -10.96
CA GLU A 126 -17.64 2.59 -10.13
C GLU A 126 -17.89 3.09 -8.71
N SER A 127 -18.30 4.32 -8.54
CA SER A 127 -18.46 4.99 -7.23
C SER A 127 -17.15 5.16 -6.45
N GLY A 128 -16.00 5.04 -7.13
CA GLY A 128 -14.69 5.26 -6.54
C GLY A 128 -14.44 6.72 -6.16
N SER A 129 -13.37 6.97 -5.41
CA SER A 129 -13.05 8.29 -4.86
C SER A 129 -12.70 9.34 -5.92
N GLY A 130 -12.45 8.94 -7.17
CA GLY A 130 -11.90 9.81 -8.21
C GLY A 130 -10.49 10.32 -7.89
N PHE A 131 -9.84 9.76 -6.89
CA PHE A 131 -8.52 10.15 -6.44
C PHE A 131 -7.45 9.24 -7.05
N PHE A 132 -6.88 9.66 -8.16
CA PHE A 132 -5.92 8.91 -8.97
C PHE A 132 -4.54 8.78 -8.29
N TRP A 133 -4.40 7.80 -7.39
CA TRP A 133 -3.18 7.59 -6.60
C TRP A 133 -1.96 7.23 -7.45
N LEU A 134 -2.15 6.40 -8.47
CA LEU A 134 -1.07 5.89 -9.32
C LEU A 134 -0.84 6.74 -10.57
N GLU A 135 -1.32 7.99 -10.58
CA GLU A 135 -1.09 8.98 -11.62
C GLU A 135 -0.29 10.18 -11.09
N ARG A 136 0.35 10.91 -12.00
CA ARG A 136 1.04 12.15 -11.64
C ARG A 136 0.03 13.22 -11.17
N PRO A 137 0.35 14.02 -10.16
CA PRO A 137 1.61 14.07 -9.38
C PRO A 137 1.63 13.14 -8.15
N ARG A 138 0.54 12.39 -7.89
CA ARG A 138 0.35 11.64 -6.65
C ARG A 138 1.27 10.43 -6.55
N LEU A 139 1.47 9.71 -7.64
CA LEU A 139 2.43 8.61 -7.69
C LEU A 139 3.84 9.09 -7.29
N SER A 140 4.24 10.29 -7.71
CA SER A 140 5.54 10.85 -7.29
C SER A 140 5.61 11.04 -5.77
N ASN A 141 4.51 11.42 -5.10
CA ASN A 141 4.50 11.52 -3.64
C ASN A 141 4.63 10.15 -2.96
N VAL A 142 3.99 9.13 -3.51
CA VAL A 142 4.14 7.73 -3.05
C VAL A 142 5.60 7.30 -3.20
N LEU A 143 6.19 7.48 -4.40
CA LEU A 143 7.56 7.07 -4.70
C LEU A 143 8.60 7.79 -3.82
N ASN A 144 8.35 9.05 -3.45
CA ASN A 144 9.24 9.81 -2.55
C ASN A 144 9.24 9.29 -1.11
N ARG A 145 8.22 8.53 -0.70
CA ARG A 145 8.11 7.93 0.64
C ARG A 145 8.43 6.45 0.63
N LEU A 146 8.36 5.82 -0.54
CA LEU A 146 8.65 4.40 -0.72
C LEU A 146 10.14 4.15 -0.45
N ILE A 147 10.43 3.17 0.40
CA ILE A 147 11.81 2.72 0.64
C ILE A 147 12.44 2.15 -0.63
N GLU A 148 13.76 1.98 -0.61
CA GLU A 148 14.44 1.23 -1.68
C GLU A 148 13.90 -0.18 -1.73
N ASP A 149 13.67 -0.71 -2.93
CA ASP A 149 13.06 -2.02 -3.16
C ASP A 149 11.66 -2.18 -2.53
N GLY A 150 10.99 -1.07 -2.26
CA GLY A 150 9.61 -1.08 -1.78
C GLY A 150 8.62 -1.57 -2.84
N LEU A 151 7.41 -1.92 -2.41
CA LEU A 151 6.44 -2.57 -3.26
C LEU A 151 5.25 -1.65 -3.57
N ILE A 152 4.78 -1.72 -4.82
CA ILE A 152 3.46 -1.20 -5.23
C ILE A 152 2.61 -2.38 -5.65
N VAL A 153 1.46 -2.54 -5.02
CA VAL A 153 0.45 -3.56 -5.36
C VAL A 153 -0.72 -2.87 -6.04
N SER A 154 -1.06 -3.29 -7.24
CA SER A 154 -2.13 -2.65 -8.02
C SER A 154 -2.84 -3.65 -8.94
N ASP A 155 -4.16 -3.50 -9.03
CA ASP A 155 -5.00 -4.15 -10.02
C ASP A 155 -5.11 -3.34 -11.33
N GLY A 156 -4.39 -2.24 -11.44
CA GLY A 156 -4.46 -1.33 -12.58
C GLY A 156 -5.52 -0.24 -12.45
N SER A 157 -6.35 -0.24 -11.42
CA SER A 157 -7.30 0.84 -11.14
C SER A 157 -6.53 2.14 -10.89
N ASN A 158 -6.93 3.22 -11.56
CA ASN A 158 -6.24 4.52 -11.46
C ASN A 158 -4.72 4.45 -11.72
N ALA A 159 -4.25 3.46 -12.47
CA ALA A 159 -2.85 3.28 -12.76
C ALA A 159 -2.46 3.88 -14.10
N MET A 160 -1.20 4.28 -14.20
CA MET A 160 -0.60 4.56 -15.50
C MET A 160 -0.68 3.31 -16.39
N SER A 161 -0.76 3.52 -17.71
CA SER A 161 -1.02 2.48 -18.72
C SER A 161 -0.16 1.22 -18.57
N LYS A 162 1.11 1.37 -18.11
CA LYS A 162 2.01 0.23 -17.92
C LYS A 162 1.68 -0.62 -16.70
N LEU A 163 1.16 -0.04 -15.61
CA LEU A 163 0.67 -0.81 -14.45
C LEU A 163 -0.68 -1.45 -14.72
N SER A 164 -1.47 -0.87 -15.66
CA SER A 164 -2.82 -1.33 -15.99
C SER A 164 -2.88 -2.22 -17.22
N GLN A 165 -1.77 -2.48 -17.92
CA GLN A 165 -1.76 -3.18 -19.20
C GLN A 165 -2.44 -4.57 -19.21
N TYR A 166 -2.53 -5.22 -18.04
CA TYR A 166 -3.18 -6.53 -17.89
C TYR A 166 -4.53 -6.48 -17.19
N HIS A 167 -4.97 -5.30 -16.74
CA HIS A 167 -6.20 -5.12 -15.97
C HIS A 167 -7.46 -5.58 -16.73
N ASN A 168 -7.52 -5.31 -18.02
CA ASN A 168 -8.69 -5.64 -18.85
C ASN A 168 -8.77 -7.10 -19.29
N GLN A 169 -7.84 -7.95 -18.90
CA GLN A 169 -7.85 -9.37 -19.22
C GLN A 169 -8.80 -10.13 -18.27
N ARG A 170 -10.09 -9.80 -18.35
CA ARG A 170 -11.16 -10.35 -17.47
C ARG A 170 -11.40 -11.85 -17.61
N ASN A 171 -10.90 -12.47 -18.67
CA ASN A 171 -11.09 -13.89 -18.97
C ASN A 171 -9.91 -14.76 -18.48
N LEU A 172 -8.94 -14.21 -17.78
CA LEU A 172 -7.86 -15.00 -17.21
C LEU A 172 -8.35 -15.71 -15.96
N GLU A 173 -8.06 -16.99 -15.86
CA GLU A 173 -8.18 -17.69 -14.60
C GLU A 173 -7.01 -17.33 -13.67
N GLU A 174 -7.22 -17.45 -12.36
CA GLU A 174 -6.19 -17.09 -11.37
C GLU A 174 -4.88 -17.88 -11.59
N ALA A 175 -4.99 -19.14 -12.03
CA ALA A 175 -3.84 -19.96 -12.38
C ALA A 175 -2.98 -19.40 -13.52
N ASP A 176 -3.56 -18.60 -14.41
CA ASP A 176 -2.84 -18.04 -15.56
C ASP A 176 -2.04 -16.78 -15.18
N LEU A 177 -2.34 -16.14 -14.05
CA LEU A 177 -1.67 -14.91 -13.64
C LEU A 177 -0.17 -15.12 -13.41
N ALA A 178 0.21 -16.21 -12.77
CA ALA A 178 1.61 -16.55 -12.53
C ALA A 178 2.40 -16.71 -13.84
N ALA A 179 1.76 -17.21 -14.91
CA ALA A 179 2.36 -17.35 -16.22
C ALA A 179 2.58 -16.03 -16.96
N LEU A 180 1.93 -14.95 -16.53
CA LEU A 180 2.13 -13.62 -17.11
C LEU A 180 3.37 -12.91 -16.56
N ILE A 181 3.70 -13.13 -15.30
CA ILE A 181 4.78 -12.40 -14.61
C ILE A 181 6.11 -12.44 -15.37
N PRO A 182 6.63 -13.60 -15.82
CA PRO A 182 7.88 -13.66 -16.59
C PRO A 182 7.83 -12.92 -17.94
N LYS A 183 6.64 -12.62 -18.45
CA LYS A 183 6.42 -11.93 -19.73
C LYS A 183 6.33 -10.40 -19.54
N MET A 184 6.22 -9.93 -18.30
CA MET A 184 6.12 -8.51 -17.99
C MET A 184 7.51 -7.89 -17.98
N MET A 185 7.80 -7.07 -19.00
CA MET A 185 9.09 -6.36 -19.06
C MET A 185 9.13 -5.26 -18.00
N PRO A 186 10.27 -5.12 -17.29
CA PRO A 186 10.50 -3.97 -16.43
C PRO A 186 10.38 -2.65 -17.21
N PHE A 187 9.99 -1.59 -16.52
CA PHE A 187 9.90 -0.26 -17.12
C PHE A 187 10.33 0.83 -16.14
N ASP A 188 10.83 1.92 -16.69
CA ASP A 188 11.28 3.08 -15.93
C ASP A 188 10.19 4.16 -15.87
N PHE A 189 10.03 4.73 -14.69
CA PHE A 189 9.13 5.86 -14.44
C PHE A 189 9.59 6.70 -13.25
N SER A 190 9.68 8.02 -13.44
CA SER A 190 10.04 8.98 -12.38
C SER A 190 11.34 8.64 -11.63
N GLY A 191 12.38 8.19 -12.33
CA GLY A 191 13.67 7.83 -11.74
C GLY A 191 13.66 6.50 -10.95
N ARG A 192 12.67 5.65 -11.22
CA ARG A 192 12.50 4.33 -10.62
C ARG A 192 12.26 3.28 -11.69
N THR A 193 12.79 2.09 -11.47
CA THR A 193 12.49 0.89 -12.26
C THR A 193 11.43 0.06 -11.56
N PHE A 194 10.40 -0.31 -12.29
CA PHE A 194 9.30 -1.17 -11.84
C PHE A 194 9.48 -2.56 -12.42
N THR A 195 9.56 -3.56 -11.59
CA THR A 195 9.65 -4.98 -11.97
C THR A 195 8.49 -5.74 -11.36
N CYS A 196 7.67 -6.42 -12.16
CA CYS A 196 6.64 -7.30 -11.65
C CYS A 196 7.29 -8.54 -11.06
N ILE A 197 7.00 -8.86 -9.80
CA ILE A 197 7.63 -9.97 -9.09
C ILE A 197 6.64 -11.06 -8.67
N ASP A 198 5.36 -10.69 -8.46
CA ASP A 198 4.36 -11.62 -7.96
C ASP A 198 2.94 -11.06 -8.21
N GLN A 199 1.92 -11.77 -7.72
CA GLN A 199 0.51 -11.41 -7.80
C GLN A 199 -0.24 -11.76 -6.50
N VAL A 200 -1.37 -11.10 -6.27
CA VAL A 200 -2.27 -11.37 -5.13
C VAL A 200 -3.68 -11.80 -5.58
N GLY A 201 -3.78 -12.41 -6.76
CA GLY A 201 -5.03 -12.90 -7.32
C GLY A 201 -5.85 -11.86 -8.06
N MET A 202 -7.16 -12.12 -8.15
CA MET A 202 -8.12 -11.29 -8.89
C MET A 202 -9.25 -10.86 -7.98
N ARG A 203 -9.51 -9.54 -7.90
CA ARG A 203 -10.70 -8.99 -7.25
C ARG A 203 -11.52 -8.16 -8.23
N TYR A 204 -10.93 -7.10 -8.74
CA TYR A 204 -11.50 -6.19 -9.76
C TYR A 204 -10.74 -6.28 -11.08
N GLY A 205 -9.87 -7.26 -11.20
CA GLY A 205 -8.95 -7.57 -12.27
C GLY A 205 -7.66 -8.14 -11.69
N PRO A 206 -6.71 -8.57 -12.54
CA PRO A 206 -5.42 -9.08 -12.10
C PRO A 206 -4.71 -8.06 -11.21
N THR A 207 -4.28 -8.50 -10.03
CA THR A 207 -3.56 -7.66 -9.05
C THR A 207 -2.13 -8.13 -8.94
N PHE A 208 -1.19 -7.29 -9.34
CA PHE A 208 0.25 -7.60 -9.38
C PHE A 208 1.04 -6.85 -8.31
N ILE A 209 2.16 -7.45 -7.92
CA ILE A 209 3.15 -6.85 -7.02
C ILE A 209 4.31 -6.36 -7.86
N TRP A 210 4.57 -5.06 -7.79
CA TRP A 210 5.67 -4.38 -8.47
C TRP A 210 6.74 -3.99 -7.46
N LYS A 211 7.94 -4.54 -7.61
CA LYS A 211 9.13 -4.07 -6.91
C LYS A 211 9.60 -2.77 -7.55
N VAL A 212 9.91 -1.76 -6.73
CA VAL A 212 10.29 -0.43 -7.18
C VAL A 212 11.67 -0.08 -6.67
N SER A 213 12.65 -0.09 -7.57
CA SER A 213 14.05 0.21 -7.27
C SER A 213 14.47 1.56 -7.85
N LYS A 214 15.50 2.19 -7.29
CA LYS A 214 16.12 3.36 -7.92
C LYS A 214 16.88 2.94 -9.18
N ILE A 215 16.86 3.80 -10.18
CA ILE A 215 17.74 3.65 -11.33
C ILE A 215 19.17 3.95 -10.84
N PRO A 216 20.14 3.02 -11.03
CA PRO A 216 21.54 3.29 -10.67
C PRO A 216 22.03 4.55 -11.37
N THR A 217 22.57 5.48 -10.60
CA THR A 217 23.26 6.63 -11.19
C THR A 217 24.65 6.16 -11.65
N SER A 218 25.11 6.65 -12.79
CA SER A 218 26.41 6.25 -13.39
C SER A 218 27.63 6.51 -12.49
N THR A 219 27.45 7.14 -11.34
CA THR A 219 28.47 7.37 -10.31
C THR A 219 28.67 6.19 -9.36
N ASP A 220 27.76 5.21 -9.32
CA ASP A 220 27.85 4.07 -8.38
C ASP A 220 28.64 2.87 -8.95
N VAL A 221 29.18 3.00 -10.20
CA VAL A 221 29.87 1.90 -10.88
C VAL A 221 31.40 1.93 -10.66
N THR A 222 31.94 2.89 -9.91
CA THR A 222 33.39 3.00 -9.69
C THR A 222 33.78 2.82 -8.23
N SER A 223 33.73 1.59 -7.73
CA SER A 223 34.62 1.14 -6.65
C SER A 223 34.47 -0.37 -6.39
N SER A 224 34.95 -1.16 -7.33
CA SER A 224 35.35 -2.55 -7.06
C SER A 224 36.50 -2.90 -7.98
N ASP A 225 37.65 -2.43 -7.59
CA ASP A 225 38.95 -3.00 -7.95
C ASP A 225 39.81 -3.21 -6.69
#